data_b2d6240654791e9018e2a34a299be3a1
#
_entry.id   b2d6240654791e9018e2a34a299be3a1
#
_cell.length_a   1.000
_cell.length_b   1.000
_cell.length_c   1.000
_cell.angle_alpha   90.00
_cell.angle_beta   90.00
_cell.angle_gamma   90.00
#
_symmetry.space_group_name_H-M   'P 1'
#
loop_
_entity.id
_entity.type
_entity.pdbx_description
1 polymer ?
#
loop_
_entity_poly.entity_id
_entity_poly.type
_entity_poly.pdbx_seq_one_letter_code
_entity_poly.pdbx_strand_id
1 'polypeptide(L)'
;MMAIQALRAYNFFYFSLLSIFISFLPVYLAFRGVSPAQIGILIGMGSFIGILSQPFWGMVSDRRKTIKRVILVTLGLSLVVGFTLLQSSQLWLLFVLVGAMYFFMLPTDPLTESLNYRVAEQHGIHFGSVRTFGAIGYASASLIIGFTVDRIGMENLFWVYAAYGGLAYLLCLVVPDAPVSGKRLSVADLRRFLTYPATLRFFLLVLLAAIPHRTNDSFLGVYVQSLGGNTGMVGLAWFVAAISEVAFFALSPRLLRNGNEIKMITLASAIYAIRYFLCAAFSDPMLVVFLQLMQGITFVIFYTASIQYLYRIIPEEWKATGQTVLAVIFFGISGIIGSFGGGWVFQHWGGAALYQVMAVCSVLGCLYSVMLWKRQPSEGTQ
;
A
#
# COMPACT_ATOMS: atom_id res chain seq x y z
N MET A 1 1.24 -24.24 19.95
CA MET A 1 2.53 -23.53 19.72
C MET A 1 3.01 -23.60 18.28
N MET A 2 3.15 -24.77 17.65
CA MET A 2 3.63 -24.92 16.25
C MET A 2 2.78 -24.13 15.23
N ALA A 3 1.45 -24.14 15.33
CA ALA A 3 0.55 -23.42 14.42
C ALA A 3 0.77 -21.90 14.40
N ILE A 4 1.01 -21.30 15.58
CA ILE A 4 1.28 -19.86 15.70
C ILE A 4 2.64 -19.50 15.11
N GLN A 5 3.66 -20.33 15.33
CA GLN A 5 4.99 -20.12 14.75
C GLN A 5 4.96 -20.24 13.22
N ALA A 6 4.22 -21.23 12.70
CA ALA A 6 4.01 -21.38 11.26
C ALA A 6 3.30 -20.15 10.67
N LEU A 7 2.27 -19.60 11.36
CA LEU A 7 1.57 -18.40 10.92
C LEU A 7 2.49 -17.17 10.93
N ARG A 8 3.32 -16.99 11.95
CA ARG A 8 4.32 -15.91 12.02
C ARG A 8 5.35 -15.99 10.90
N ALA A 9 5.88 -17.20 10.66
CA ALA A 9 6.83 -17.46 9.56
C ALA A 9 6.18 -17.24 8.19
N TYR A 10 4.93 -17.69 8.01
CA TYR A 10 4.14 -17.41 6.80
C TYR A 10 4.02 -15.90 6.57
N ASN A 11 3.62 -15.13 7.59
CA ASN A 11 3.52 -13.68 7.47
C ASN A 11 4.86 -13.04 7.08
N PHE A 12 5.96 -13.45 7.71
CA PHE A 12 7.28 -12.94 7.37
C PHE A 12 7.57 -13.13 5.87
N PHE A 13 7.47 -14.36 5.35
CA PHE A 13 7.79 -14.65 3.95
C PHE A 13 6.76 -14.12 2.95
N TYR A 14 5.47 -14.09 3.31
CA TYR A 14 4.43 -13.51 2.46
C TYR A 14 4.63 -12.00 2.28
N PHE A 15 4.87 -11.26 3.36
CA PHE A 15 5.12 -9.82 3.26
C PHE A 15 6.50 -9.50 2.67
N SER A 16 7.47 -10.40 2.79
CA SER A 16 8.72 -10.33 2.04
C SER A 16 8.50 -10.47 0.53
N LEU A 17 7.64 -11.41 0.11
CA LEU A 17 7.22 -11.55 -1.28
C LEU A 17 6.46 -10.31 -1.77
N LEU A 18 5.57 -9.77 -0.94
CA LEU A 18 4.80 -8.57 -1.24
C LEU A 18 5.70 -7.35 -1.46
N SER A 19 6.86 -7.26 -0.77
CA SER A 19 7.83 -6.19 -1.00
C SER A 19 8.42 -6.24 -2.42
N ILE A 20 8.65 -7.44 -2.99
CA ILE A 20 9.09 -7.58 -4.38
C ILE A 20 8.03 -7.01 -5.32
N PHE A 21 6.78 -7.35 -5.10
CA PHE A 21 5.67 -6.90 -5.93
C PHE A 21 5.44 -5.38 -5.84
N ILE A 22 5.48 -4.80 -4.65
CA ILE A 22 5.21 -3.36 -4.47
C ILE A 22 6.44 -2.51 -4.80
N SER A 23 7.61 -2.88 -4.25
CA SER A 23 8.80 -2.03 -4.29
C SER A 23 9.64 -2.21 -5.55
N PHE A 24 9.72 -3.44 -6.09
CA PHE A 24 10.66 -3.76 -7.17
C PHE A 24 10.00 -4.00 -8.52
N LEU A 25 8.68 -4.27 -8.60
CA LEU A 25 8.01 -4.43 -9.89
C LEU A 25 8.13 -3.19 -10.81
N PRO A 26 7.90 -1.95 -10.33
CA PRO A 26 8.09 -0.78 -11.19
C PRO A 26 9.54 -0.62 -11.68
N VAL A 27 10.50 -0.94 -10.82
CA VAL A 27 11.95 -0.90 -11.12
C VAL A 27 12.31 -1.97 -12.15
N TYR A 28 11.77 -3.19 -11.99
CA TYR A 28 11.94 -4.27 -12.95
C TYR A 28 11.37 -3.91 -14.32
N LEU A 29 10.18 -3.31 -14.37
CA LEU A 29 9.57 -2.87 -15.62
C LEU A 29 10.44 -1.79 -16.32
N ALA A 30 10.98 -0.85 -15.55
CA ALA A 30 11.94 0.15 -16.07
C ALA A 30 13.23 -0.52 -16.62
N PHE A 31 13.78 -1.49 -15.90
CA PHE A 31 14.90 -2.30 -16.34
C PHE A 31 14.63 -3.03 -17.68
N ARG A 32 13.40 -3.50 -17.89
CA ARG A 32 12.94 -4.11 -19.14
C ARG A 32 12.69 -3.10 -20.28
N GLY A 33 12.99 -1.82 -20.07
CA GLY A 33 12.80 -0.77 -21.06
C GLY A 33 11.36 -0.28 -21.18
N VAL A 34 10.48 -0.62 -20.23
CA VAL A 34 9.12 -0.09 -20.19
C VAL A 34 9.18 1.38 -19.79
N SER A 35 8.57 2.25 -20.57
CA SER A 35 8.60 3.68 -20.31
C SER A 35 7.79 4.06 -19.05
N PRO A 36 8.10 5.19 -18.38
CA PRO A 36 7.36 5.62 -17.18
C PRO A 36 5.87 5.74 -17.40
N ALA A 37 5.41 6.21 -18.56
CA ALA A 37 3.97 6.26 -18.89
C ALA A 37 3.36 4.86 -18.96
N GLN A 38 4.05 3.90 -19.59
CA GLN A 38 3.60 2.52 -19.67
C GLN A 38 3.61 1.84 -18.29
N ILE A 39 4.61 2.10 -17.45
CA ILE A 39 4.64 1.64 -16.05
C ILE A 39 3.41 2.17 -15.30
N GLY A 40 3.10 3.45 -15.46
CA GLY A 40 1.92 4.07 -14.88
C GLY A 40 0.61 3.41 -15.33
N ILE A 41 0.50 3.08 -16.64
CA ILE A 41 -0.65 2.37 -17.19
C ILE A 41 -0.75 0.95 -16.59
N LEU A 42 0.36 0.22 -16.54
CA LEU A 42 0.40 -1.15 -16.01
C LEU A 42 -0.03 -1.21 -14.54
N ILE A 43 0.53 -0.33 -13.70
CA ILE A 43 0.23 -0.29 -12.26
C ILE A 43 -1.20 0.24 -12.03
N GLY A 44 -1.64 1.27 -12.77
CA GLY A 44 -2.98 1.81 -12.67
C GLY A 44 -4.05 0.82 -13.09
N MET A 45 -3.86 0.13 -14.22
CA MET A 45 -4.71 -0.98 -14.67
C MET A 45 -4.71 -2.13 -13.65
N GLY A 46 -3.53 -2.49 -13.14
CA GLY A 46 -3.39 -3.50 -12.10
C GLY A 46 -4.16 -3.13 -10.84
N SER A 47 -4.07 -1.88 -10.38
CA SER A 47 -4.82 -1.38 -9.23
C SER A 47 -6.33 -1.46 -9.47
N PHE A 48 -6.81 -1.14 -10.67
CA PHE A 48 -8.22 -1.29 -11.05
C PHE A 48 -8.67 -2.76 -11.00
N ILE A 49 -7.88 -3.67 -11.58
CA ILE A 49 -8.12 -5.12 -11.51
C ILE A 49 -8.15 -5.58 -10.05
N GLY A 50 -7.24 -5.07 -9.21
CA GLY A 50 -7.18 -5.39 -7.79
C GLY A 50 -8.43 -4.99 -7.01
N ILE A 51 -9.01 -3.81 -7.30
CA ILE A 51 -10.29 -3.38 -6.70
C ILE A 51 -11.42 -4.38 -7.00
N LEU A 52 -11.44 -4.95 -8.19
CA LEU A 52 -12.47 -5.93 -8.60
C LEU A 52 -12.16 -7.34 -8.10
N SER A 53 -10.89 -7.73 -8.07
CA SER A 53 -10.47 -9.09 -7.68
C SER A 53 -10.62 -9.36 -6.19
N GLN A 54 -10.43 -8.36 -5.32
CA GLN A 54 -10.55 -8.54 -3.87
C GLN A 54 -11.96 -8.99 -3.45
N PRO A 55 -13.07 -8.31 -3.83
CA PRO A 55 -14.41 -8.80 -3.54
C PRO A 55 -14.70 -10.16 -4.20
N PHE A 56 -14.21 -10.40 -5.41
CA PHE A 56 -14.41 -11.68 -6.10
C PHE A 56 -13.82 -12.85 -5.29
N TRP A 57 -12.54 -12.76 -4.91
CA TRP A 57 -11.88 -13.81 -4.14
C TRP A 57 -12.39 -13.90 -2.70
N GLY A 58 -12.83 -12.78 -2.11
CA GLY A 58 -13.56 -12.76 -0.85
C GLY A 58 -14.84 -13.58 -0.93
N MET A 59 -15.67 -13.37 -1.96
CA MET A 59 -16.88 -14.18 -2.18
C MET A 59 -16.59 -15.66 -2.43
N VAL A 60 -15.49 -15.99 -3.12
CA VAL A 60 -15.05 -17.39 -3.30
C VAL A 60 -14.71 -18.01 -1.94
N SER A 61 -14.00 -17.27 -1.08
CA SER A 61 -13.65 -17.70 0.28
C SER A 61 -14.92 -17.95 1.13
N ASP A 62 -15.88 -17.03 1.08
CA ASP A 62 -17.15 -17.14 1.79
C ASP A 62 -17.96 -18.38 1.34
N ARG A 63 -18.07 -18.57 0.01
CA ARG A 63 -18.80 -19.71 -0.57
C ARG A 63 -18.14 -21.06 -0.26
N ARG A 64 -16.81 -21.10 -0.28
CA ARG A 64 -16.03 -22.31 0.01
C ARG A 64 -15.82 -22.55 1.51
N LYS A 65 -16.23 -21.60 2.36
CA LYS A 65 -16.08 -21.61 3.83
C LYS A 65 -14.65 -21.90 4.28
N THR A 66 -13.66 -21.39 3.55
CA THR A 66 -12.23 -21.59 3.82
C THR A 66 -11.43 -20.39 3.35
N ILE A 67 -10.57 -19.85 4.19
CA ILE A 67 -9.67 -18.76 3.84
C ILE A 67 -8.37 -19.34 3.29
N LYS A 68 -7.78 -20.29 3.99
CA LYS A 68 -6.47 -20.88 3.65
C LYS A 68 -6.44 -21.47 2.24
N ARG A 69 -7.45 -22.27 1.84
CA ARG A 69 -7.46 -22.89 0.51
C ARG A 69 -7.52 -21.84 -0.61
N VAL A 70 -8.23 -20.74 -0.38
CA VAL A 70 -8.28 -19.64 -1.36
C VAL A 70 -6.94 -18.91 -1.42
N ILE A 71 -6.28 -18.66 -0.28
CA ILE A 71 -4.91 -18.14 -0.25
C ILE A 71 -3.96 -19.04 -1.02
N LEU A 72 -4.01 -20.37 -0.82
CA LEU A 72 -3.15 -21.30 -1.55
C LEU A 72 -3.36 -21.23 -3.06
N VAL A 73 -4.60 -21.06 -3.53
CA VAL A 73 -4.89 -20.89 -4.96
C VAL A 73 -4.37 -19.55 -5.47
N THR A 74 -4.69 -18.46 -4.80
CA THR A 74 -4.29 -17.12 -5.24
C THR A 74 -2.78 -16.92 -5.17
N LEU A 75 -2.14 -17.35 -4.08
CA LEU A 75 -0.69 -17.30 -3.91
C LEU A 75 0.01 -18.22 -4.91
N GLY A 76 -0.45 -19.45 -5.09
CA GLY A 76 0.14 -20.40 -6.04
C GLY A 76 0.09 -19.90 -7.49
N LEU A 77 -1.08 -19.36 -7.91
CA LEU A 77 -1.21 -18.76 -9.24
C LEU A 77 -0.37 -17.48 -9.38
N SER A 78 -0.30 -16.64 -8.33
CA SER A 78 0.57 -15.47 -8.36
C SER A 78 2.05 -15.84 -8.48
N LEU A 79 2.49 -16.97 -7.89
CA LEU A 79 3.87 -17.44 -8.03
C LEU A 79 4.19 -17.85 -9.46
N VAL A 80 3.30 -18.58 -10.11
CA VAL A 80 3.48 -18.98 -11.52
C VAL A 80 3.49 -17.75 -12.43
N VAL A 81 2.50 -16.86 -12.26
CA VAL A 81 2.40 -15.63 -13.04
C VAL A 81 3.60 -14.71 -12.83
N GLY A 82 4.00 -14.48 -11.56
CA GLY A 82 5.12 -13.61 -11.23
C GLY A 82 6.47 -14.17 -11.71
N PHE A 83 6.67 -15.49 -11.60
CA PHE A 83 7.85 -16.14 -12.15
C PHE A 83 7.95 -15.97 -13.67
N THR A 84 6.82 -16.15 -14.38
CA THR A 84 6.75 -15.93 -15.84
C THR A 84 6.94 -14.46 -16.19
N LEU A 85 6.33 -13.54 -15.44
CA LEU A 85 6.46 -12.09 -15.62
C LEU A 85 7.91 -11.64 -15.53
N LEU A 86 8.63 -12.10 -14.51
CA LEU A 86 10.02 -11.73 -14.26
C LEU A 86 11.03 -12.36 -15.25
N GLN A 87 10.58 -13.20 -16.17
CA GLN A 87 11.37 -13.72 -17.29
C GLN A 87 10.96 -13.13 -18.65
N SER A 88 9.81 -12.46 -18.70
CA SER A 88 9.26 -11.94 -19.94
C SER A 88 9.91 -10.62 -20.34
N SER A 89 10.09 -10.44 -21.66
CA SER A 89 10.58 -9.20 -22.26
C SER A 89 9.60 -8.56 -23.25
N GLN A 90 8.55 -9.29 -23.64
CA GLN A 90 7.56 -8.81 -24.61
C GLN A 90 6.55 -7.91 -23.94
N LEU A 91 6.42 -6.68 -24.39
CA LEU A 91 5.57 -5.64 -23.77
C LEU A 91 4.11 -6.09 -23.62
N TRP A 92 3.50 -6.66 -24.67
CA TRP A 92 2.12 -7.12 -24.59
C TRP A 92 1.89 -8.21 -23.53
N LEU A 93 2.90 -9.09 -23.38
CA LEU A 93 2.86 -10.16 -22.38
C LEU A 93 3.02 -9.60 -20.97
N LEU A 94 3.87 -8.58 -20.79
CA LEU A 94 3.98 -7.87 -19.52
C LEU A 94 2.64 -7.25 -19.10
N PHE A 95 1.86 -6.67 -20.04
CA PHE A 95 0.51 -6.15 -19.74
C PHE A 95 -0.43 -7.24 -19.21
N VAL A 96 -0.47 -8.38 -19.87
CA VAL A 96 -1.33 -9.52 -19.47
C VAL A 96 -0.87 -10.07 -18.10
N LEU A 97 0.44 -10.28 -17.92
CA LEU A 97 0.99 -10.89 -16.71
C LEU A 97 0.91 -9.95 -15.50
N VAL A 98 1.10 -8.63 -15.68
CA VAL A 98 0.89 -7.66 -14.61
C VAL A 98 -0.58 -7.65 -14.19
N GLY A 99 -1.52 -7.63 -15.13
CA GLY A 99 -2.95 -7.73 -14.83
C GLY A 99 -3.31 -9.00 -14.06
N ALA A 100 -2.80 -10.15 -14.50
CA ALA A 100 -2.99 -11.44 -13.82
C ALA A 100 -2.32 -11.45 -12.43
N MET A 101 -1.14 -10.84 -12.30
CA MET A 101 -0.45 -10.71 -11.03
C MET A 101 -1.28 -9.92 -10.01
N TYR A 102 -1.83 -8.78 -10.40
CA TYR A 102 -2.74 -8.01 -9.55
C TYR A 102 -4.03 -8.76 -9.22
N PHE A 103 -4.58 -9.54 -10.16
CA PHE A 103 -5.79 -10.33 -9.96
C PHE A 103 -5.62 -11.43 -8.90
N PHE A 104 -4.43 -12.02 -8.78
CA PHE A 104 -4.15 -13.07 -7.81
C PHE A 104 -3.45 -12.57 -6.54
N MET A 105 -2.47 -11.68 -6.65
CA MET A 105 -1.64 -11.27 -5.50
C MET A 105 -2.37 -10.29 -4.57
N LEU A 106 -3.07 -9.28 -5.12
CA LEU A 106 -3.75 -8.27 -4.30
C LEU A 106 -4.83 -8.83 -3.36
N PRO A 107 -5.71 -9.76 -3.76
CA PRO A 107 -6.69 -10.33 -2.83
C PRO A 107 -6.08 -11.25 -1.77
N THR A 108 -4.86 -11.73 -1.99
CA THR A 108 -4.15 -12.56 -1.00
C THR A 108 -3.86 -11.78 0.29
N ASP A 109 -3.64 -10.46 0.20
CA ASP A 109 -3.35 -9.60 1.35
C ASP A 109 -4.53 -9.52 2.35
N PRO A 110 -5.74 -9.05 1.98
CA PRO A 110 -6.87 -9.03 2.91
C PRO A 110 -7.31 -10.43 3.36
N LEU A 111 -7.13 -11.48 2.55
CA LEU A 111 -7.38 -12.85 2.97
C LEU A 111 -6.37 -13.29 4.04
N THR A 112 -5.09 -12.96 3.88
CA THR A 112 -4.04 -13.21 4.88
C THR A 112 -4.33 -12.48 6.19
N GLU A 113 -4.72 -11.20 6.14
CA GLU A 113 -5.09 -10.44 7.33
C GLU A 113 -6.32 -11.03 8.03
N SER A 114 -7.32 -11.48 7.27
CA SER A 114 -8.48 -12.18 7.82
C SER A 114 -8.09 -13.51 8.49
N LEU A 115 -7.21 -14.29 7.88
CA LEU A 115 -6.69 -15.53 8.45
C LEU A 115 -5.92 -15.25 9.75
N ASN A 116 -5.03 -14.24 9.73
CA ASN A 116 -4.24 -13.81 10.89
C ASN A 116 -5.13 -13.46 12.08
N TYR A 117 -6.16 -12.63 11.85
CA TYR A 117 -7.09 -12.20 12.89
C TYR A 117 -7.79 -13.40 13.53
N ARG A 118 -8.35 -14.30 12.71
CA ARG A 118 -9.15 -15.44 13.19
C ARG A 118 -8.30 -16.48 13.91
N VAL A 119 -7.12 -16.81 13.38
CA VAL A 119 -6.22 -17.76 14.03
C VAL A 119 -5.70 -17.17 15.35
N ALA A 120 -5.39 -15.86 15.39
CA ALA A 120 -5.00 -15.20 16.62
C ALA A 120 -6.11 -15.24 17.68
N GLU A 121 -7.35 -14.94 17.29
CA GLU A 121 -8.53 -15.00 18.16
C GLU A 121 -8.76 -16.42 18.71
N GLN A 122 -8.70 -17.46 17.86
CA GLN A 122 -8.87 -18.87 18.25
C GLN A 122 -7.83 -19.34 19.28
N HIS A 123 -6.62 -18.77 19.21
CA HIS A 123 -5.52 -19.15 20.10
C HIS A 123 -5.30 -18.17 21.28
N GLY A 124 -6.18 -17.18 21.46
CA GLY A 124 -6.11 -16.22 22.54
C GLY A 124 -4.87 -15.31 22.51
N ILE A 125 -4.31 -15.04 21.32
CA ILE A 125 -3.15 -14.15 21.14
C ILE A 125 -3.55 -12.84 20.45
N HIS A 126 -2.80 -11.79 20.69
CA HIS A 126 -3.03 -10.52 20.02
C HIS A 126 -2.68 -10.62 18.54
N PHE A 127 -3.58 -10.18 17.66
CA PHE A 127 -3.37 -10.05 16.21
C PHE A 127 -2.05 -9.35 15.86
N GLY A 128 -1.73 -8.27 16.57
CA GLY A 128 -0.48 -7.52 16.38
C GLY A 128 0.78 -8.37 16.53
N SER A 129 0.76 -9.41 17.42
CA SER A 129 1.89 -10.32 17.61
C SER A 129 2.20 -11.22 16.41
N VAL A 130 1.23 -11.39 15.52
CA VAL A 130 1.38 -12.10 14.24
C VAL A 130 1.75 -11.10 13.13
N ARG A 131 1.01 -9.98 13.06
CA ARG A 131 1.18 -8.96 12.01
C ARG A 131 2.55 -8.28 12.04
N THR A 132 3.17 -8.15 13.21
CA THR A 132 4.53 -7.61 13.37
C THR A 132 5.57 -8.39 12.55
N PHE A 133 5.44 -9.72 12.44
CA PHE A 133 6.34 -10.54 11.61
C PHE A 133 6.22 -10.20 10.13
N GLY A 134 5.03 -9.81 9.66
CA GLY A 134 4.84 -9.30 8.31
C GLY A 134 5.56 -7.97 8.08
N ALA A 135 5.46 -7.03 9.02
CA ALA A 135 6.16 -5.75 8.92
C ALA A 135 7.69 -5.93 8.92
N ILE A 136 8.20 -6.82 9.80
CA ILE A 136 9.63 -7.18 9.82
C ILE A 136 10.04 -7.84 8.50
N GLY A 137 9.21 -8.75 7.97
CA GLY A 137 9.44 -9.42 6.69
C GLY A 137 9.53 -8.43 5.55
N TYR A 138 8.55 -7.52 5.41
CA TYR A 138 8.55 -6.51 4.38
C TYR A 138 9.78 -5.59 4.47
N ALA A 139 10.08 -5.06 5.65
CA ALA A 139 11.20 -4.14 5.84
C ALA A 139 12.55 -4.82 5.57
N SER A 140 12.83 -5.96 6.24
CA SER A 140 14.09 -6.68 6.06
C SER A 140 14.27 -7.19 4.64
N ALA A 141 13.21 -7.72 4.02
CA ALA A 141 13.26 -8.20 2.64
C ALA A 141 13.52 -7.05 1.65
N SER A 142 12.88 -5.88 1.82
CA SER A 142 13.15 -4.73 0.95
C SER A 142 14.64 -4.41 0.91
N LEU A 143 15.30 -4.38 2.08
CA LEU A 143 16.72 -4.12 2.20
C LEU A 143 17.57 -5.27 1.59
N ILE A 144 17.33 -6.51 2.02
CA ILE A 144 18.10 -7.67 1.60
C ILE A 144 17.98 -7.89 0.09
N ILE A 145 16.75 -7.80 -0.46
CA ILE A 145 16.49 -7.99 -1.88
C ILE A 145 17.17 -6.89 -2.71
N GLY A 146 17.08 -5.62 -2.25
CA GLY A 146 17.75 -4.52 -2.93
C GLY A 146 19.24 -4.77 -3.12
N PHE A 147 19.96 -5.11 -2.05
CA PHE A 147 21.39 -5.41 -2.11
C PHE A 147 21.72 -6.75 -2.82
N THR A 148 20.85 -7.75 -2.71
CA THR A 148 21.04 -9.03 -3.40
C THR A 148 20.94 -8.82 -4.91
N VAL A 149 19.88 -8.16 -5.37
CA VAL A 149 19.63 -7.90 -6.79
C VAL A 149 20.69 -6.97 -7.38
N ASP A 150 21.21 -6.02 -6.59
CA ASP A 150 22.32 -5.17 -7.01
C ASP A 150 23.59 -5.97 -7.34
N ARG A 151 23.79 -7.12 -6.68
CA ARG A 151 24.93 -8.01 -6.91
C ARG A 151 24.70 -9.06 -7.99
N ILE A 152 23.52 -9.69 -8.02
CA ILE A 152 23.22 -10.78 -8.95
C ILE A 152 22.61 -10.31 -10.28
N GLY A 153 22.21 -9.04 -10.38
CA GLY A 153 21.49 -8.46 -11.52
C GLY A 153 19.96 -8.56 -11.40
N MET A 154 19.27 -7.56 -11.96
CA MET A 154 17.80 -7.46 -11.95
C MET A 154 17.15 -8.59 -12.78
N GLU A 155 17.84 -9.12 -13.76
CA GLU A 155 17.41 -10.29 -14.56
C GLU A 155 17.23 -11.55 -13.72
N ASN A 156 17.89 -11.65 -12.57
CA ASN A 156 17.82 -12.80 -11.66
C ASN A 156 16.79 -12.62 -10.53
N LEU A 157 16.02 -11.53 -10.51
CA LEU A 157 14.99 -11.25 -9.51
C LEU A 157 13.96 -12.40 -9.41
N PHE A 158 13.70 -13.13 -10.49
CA PHE A 158 12.77 -14.26 -10.51
C PHE A 158 13.18 -15.40 -9.55
N TRP A 159 14.49 -15.64 -9.33
CA TRP A 159 14.95 -16.62 -8.33
C TRP A 159 14.64 -16.17 -6.91
N VAL A 160 14.86 -14.90 -6.62
CA VAL A 160 14.53 -14.30 -5.31
C VAL A 160 13.02 -14.38 -5.06
N TYR A 161 12.22 -14.03 -6.08
CA TYR A 161 10.76 -14.14 -6.04
C TYR A 161 10.30 -15.57 -5.79
N ALA A 162 10.87 -16.55 -6.51
CA ALA A 162 10.55 -17.96 -6.35
C ALA A 162 10.92 -18.49 -4.95
N ALA A 163 12.06 -18.07 -4.40
CA ALA A 163 12.52 -18.49 -3.07
C ALA A 163 11.59 -17.98 -1.96
N TYR A 164 11.33 -16.66 -1.89
CA TYR A 164 10.44 -16.08 -0.88
C TYR A 164 9.01 -16.59 -1.04
N GLY A 165 8.50 -16.63 -2.26
CA GLY A 165 7.15 -17.08 -2.55
C GLY A 165 6.97 -18.60 -2.32
N GLY A 166 7.94 -19.41 -2.69
CA GLY A 166 7.94 -20.85 -2.42
C GLY A 166 7.90 -21.14 -0.93
N LEU A 167 8.73 -20.44 -0.13
CA LEU A 167 8.70 -20.54 1.33
C LEU A 167 7.36 -20.09 1.91
N ALA A 168 6.81 -18.97 1.44
CA ALA A 168 5.49 -18.51 1.88
C ALA A 168 4.41 -19.56 1.55
N TYR A 169 4.43 -20.14 0.36
CA TYR A 169 3.48 -21.16 -0.06
C TYR A 169 3.57 -22.44 0.79
N LEU A 170 4.78 -22.97 1.00
CA LEU A 170 5.01 -24.15 1.84
C LEU A 170 4.58 -23.93 3.28
N LEU A 171 4.88 -22.76 3.85
CA LEU A 171 4.43 -22.39 5.19
C LEU A 171 2.91 -22.25 5.27
N CYS A 172 2.27 -21.71 4.25
CA CYS A 172 0.81 -21.63 4.18
C CYS A 172 0.15 -23.02 4.22
N LEU A 173 0.79 -24.08 3.68
CA LEU A 173 0.29 -25.46 3.78
C LEU A 173 0.18 -25.95 5.23
N VAL A 174 1.00 -25.44 6.12
CA VAL A 174 1.05 -25.87 7.54
C VAL A 174 0.19 -24.98 8.45
N VAL A 175 -0.09 -23.73 8.04
CA VAL A 175 -0.95 -22.80 8.79
C VAL A 175 -2.36 -23.39 8.95
N PRO A 176 -3.00 -23.29 10.13
CA PRO A 176 -4.39 -23.74 10.31
C PRO A 176 -5.37 -22.89 9.46
N ASP A 177 -6.45 -23.53 9.00
CA ASP A 177 -7.55 -22.80 8.35
C ASP A 177 -8.47 -22.17 9.40
N ALA A 178 -9.22 -21.16 9.02
CA ALA A 178 -10.20 -20.52 9.88
C ALA A 178 -11.56 -20.37 9.16
N PRO A 179 -12.68 -20.57 9.86
CA PRO A 179 -14.01 -20.44 9.26
C PRO A 179 -14.31 -18.99 8.91
N VAL A 180 -15.03 -18.80 7.82
CA VAL A 180 -15.44 -17.47 7.34
C VAL A 180 -16.73 -17.04 8.04
N SER A 181 -16.76 -15.83 8.58
CA SER A 181 -18.01 -15.17 9.00
C SER A 181 -17.90 -13.70 8.55
N GLY A 182 -18.77 -13.26 7.66
CA GLY A 182 -18.80 -11.87 7.20
C GLY A 182 -20.23 -11.37 7.04
N LYS A 183 -20.53 -10.18 7.57
CA LYS A 183 -21.73 -9.42 7.19
C LYS A 183 -21.50 -8.85 5.78
N ARG A 184 -22.42 -9.11 4.86
CA ARG A 184 -22.40 -8.52 3.52
C ARG A 184 -22.78 -7.05 3.62
N LEU A 185 -21.98 -6.20 2.98
CA LEU A 185 -22.31 -4.79 2.77
C LEU A 185 -23.52 -4.67 1.83
N SER A 186 -24.49 -3.81 2.17
CA SER A 186 -25.59 -3.47 1.28
C SER A 186 -25.20 -2.37 0.30
N VAL A 187 -25.51 -2.53 -0.99
CA VAL A 187 -25.27 -1.50 -2.03
C VAL A 187 -26.07 -0.22 -1.74
N ALA A 188 -27.24 -0.34 -1.12
CA ALA A 188 -28.08 0.80 -0.75
C ALA A 188 -27.40 1.70 0.32
N ASP A 189 -26.79 1.06 1.32
CA ASP A 189 -26.06 1.76 2.39
C ASP A 189 -24.84 2.49 1.82
N LEU A 190 -24.12 1.87 0.87
CA LEU A 190 -22.99 2.46 0.18
C LEU A 190 -23.38 3.74 -0.60
N ARG A 191 -24.49 3.70 -1.34
CA ARG A 191 -24.97 4.86 -2.11
C ARG A 191 -25.33 6.04 -1.17
N ARG A 192 -26.05 5.79 -0.08
CA ARG A 192 -26.44 6.80 0.90
C ARG A 192 -25.22 7.42 1.58
N PHE A 193 -24.23 6.59 1.91
CA PHE A 193 -22.97 7.00 2.51
C PHE A 193 -22.17 7.92 1.57
N LEU A 194 -22.06 7.57 0.27
CA LEU A 194 -21.31 8.34 -0.73
C LEU A 194 -21.99 9.67 -1.10
N THR A 195 -23.30 9.81 -0.89
CA THR A 195 -24.01 11.06 -1.18
C THR A 195 -24.05 12.05 -0.02
N TYR A 196 -23.54 11.68 1.16
CA TYR A 196 -23.51 12.56 2.33
C TYR A 196 -22.46 13.69 2.16
N PRO A 197 -22.85 15.00 2.21
CA PRO A 197 -21.94 16.07 1.84
C PRO A 197 -20.67 16.20 2.70
N ALA A 198 -20.73 15.82 3.98
CA ALA A 198 -19.57 15.84 4.86
C ALA A 198 -18.55 14.79 4.45
N THR A 199 -19.03 13.60 4.07
CA THR A 199 -18.20 12.48 3.60
C THR A 199 -17.52 12.82 2.27
N LEU A 200 -18.25 13.40 1.31
CA LEU A 200 -17.69 13.82 0.04
C LEU A 200 -16.56 14.84 0.19
N ARG A 201 -16.79 15.88 1.03
CA ARG A 201 -15.75 16.88 1.33
C ARG A 201 -14.52 16.25 1.97
N PHE A 202 -14.73 15.31 2.86
CA PHE A 202 -13.63 14.58 3.50
C PHE A 202 -12.88 13.69 2.50
N PHE A 203 -13.57 12.96 1.62
CA PHE A 203 -12.92 12.13 0.61
C PHE A 203 -12.15 12.93 -0.44
N LEU A 204 -12.58 14.14 -0.77
CA LEU A 204 -11.78 15.04 -1.59
C LEU A 204 -10.44 15.37 -0.90
N LEU A 205 -10.46 15.65 0.42
CA LEU A 205 -9.25 15.87 1.19
C LEU A 205 -8.34 14.62 1.16
N VAL A 206 -8.93 13.43 1.35
CA VAL A 206 -8.19 12.17 1.29
C VAL A 206 -7.53 11.99 -0.07
N LEU A 207 -8.23 12.23 -1.18
CA LEU A 207 -7.68 12.12 -2.53
C LEU A 207 -6.48 13.06 -2.76
N LEU A 208 -6.56 14.30 -2.31
CA LEU A 208 -5.47 15.28 -2.47
C LEU A 208 -4.15 14.86 -1.80
N ALA A 209 -4.22 14.10 -0.70
CA ALA A 209 -3.04 13.56 -0.04
C ALA A 209 -2.68 12.15 -0.51
N ALA A 210 -3.67 11.32 -0.83
CA ALA A 210 -3.45 9.93 -1.21
C ALA A 210 -2.90 9.80 -2.64
N ILE A 211 -3.30 10.67 -3.59
CA ILE A 211 -2.75 10.64 -4.95
C ILE A 211 -1.22 10.81 -4.93
N PRO A 212 -0.64 11.86 -4.31
CA PRO A 212 0.81 11.99 -4.21
C PRO A 212 1.48 10.80 -3.50
N HIS A 213 0.89 10.30 -2.42
CA HIS A 213 1.41 9.15 -1.68
C HIS A 213 1.50 7.90 -2.58
N ARG A 214 0.42 7.55 -3.27
CA ARG A 214 0.38 6.38 -4.16
C ARG A 214 1.24 6.56 -5.41
N THR A 215 1.41 7.80 -5.88
CA THR A 215 2.36 8.13 -6.94
C THR A 215 3.79 7.87 -6.47
N ASN A 216 4.14 8.27 -5.24
CA ASN A 216 5.44 7.95 -4.65
C ASN A 216 5.66 6.43 -4.59
N ASP A 217 4.67 5.66 -4.13
CA ASP A 217 4.79 4.19 -4.07
C ASP A 217 5.07 3.58 -5.45
N SER A 218 4.46 4.12 -6.50
CA SER A 218 4.64 3.61 -7.87
C SER A 218 5.96 4.01 -8.51
N PHE A 219 6.51 5.19 -8.16
CA PHE A 219 7.64 5.77 -8.89
C PHE A 219 8.89 6.02 -8.06
N LEU A 220 8.87 5.82 -6.73
CA LEU A 220 10.04 6.04 -5.86
C LEU A 220 11.28 5.30 -6.37
N GLY A 221 11.16 4.00 -6.65
CA GLY A 221 12.28 3.19 -7.12
C GLY A 221 12.80 3.65 -8.48
N VAL A 222 11.89 3.95 -9.41
CA VAL A 222 12.23 4.46 -10.75
C VAL A 222 12.90 5.84 -10.65
N TYR A 223 12.43 6.70 -9.73
CA TYR A 223 13.01 8.01 -9.49
C TYR A 223 14.42 7.91 -8.90
N VAL A 224 14.63 7.09 -7.86
CA VAL A 224 15.97 6.86 -7.29
C VAL A 224 16.94 6.38 -8.36
N GLN A 225 16.53 5.46 -9.24
CA GLN A 225 17.38 5.01 -10.35
C GLN A 225 17.63 6.09 -11.39
N SER A 226 16.64 6.93 -11.71
CA SER A 226 16.82 8.05 -12.65
C SER A 226 17.80 9.11 -12.15
N LEU A 227 18.04 9.19 -10.85
CA LEU A 227 19.05 10.03 -10.21
C LEU A 227 20.45 9.37 -10.14
N GLY A 228 20.61 8.17 -10.72
CA GLY A 228 21.85 7.39 -10.66
C GLY A 228 22.00 6.48 -9.45
N GLY A 229 20.94 6.30 -8.64
CA GLY A 229 20.90 5.34 -7.54
C GLY A 229 20.81 3.89 -8.04
N ASN A 230 21.35 2.95 -7.26
CA ASN A 230 21.32 1.53 -7.55
C ASN A 230 20.10 0.84 -6.89
N THR A 231 19.92 -0.45 -7.16
CA THR A 231 18.80 -1.25 -6.61
C THR A 231 18.89 -1.40 -5.09
N GLY A 232 20.10 -1.41 -4.53
CA GLY A 232 20.33 -1.38 -3.08
C GLY A 232 19.76 -0.13 -2.41
N MET A 233 19.90 1.05 -3.04
CA MET A 233 19.29 2.29 -2.56
C MET A 233 17.77 2.27 -2.62
N VAL A 234 17.18 1.63 -3.64
CA VAL A 234 15.72 1.42 -3.70
C VAL A 234 15.26 0.57 -2.51
N GLY A 235 15.94 -0.53 -2.24
CA GLY A 235 15.66 -1.39 -1.10
C GLY A 235 15.81 -0.66 0.24
N LEU A 236 16.85 0.17 0.38
CA LEU A 236 17.09 0.99 1.55
C LEU A 236 15.97 2.05 1.74
N ALA A 237 15.49 2.67 0.67
CA ALA A 237 14.39 3.64 0.73
C ALA A 237 13.12 3.02 1.31
N TRP A 238 12.74 1.84 0.86
CA TRP A 238 11.58 1.11 1.37
C TRP A 238 11.78 0.59 2.80
N PHE A 239 12.99 0.15 3.15
CA PHE A 239 13.33 -0.23 4.51
C PHE A 239 13.18 0.96 5.47
N VAL A 240 13.74 2.12 5.13
CA VAL A 240 13.67 3.36 5.92
C VAL A 240 12.22 3.81 6.08
N ALA A 241 11.42 3.77 5.00
CA ALA A 241 10.00 4.06 5.04
C ALA A 241 9.26 3.13 6.01
N ALA A 242 9.45 1.81 5.90
CA ALA A 242 8.78 0.82 6.73
C ALA A 242 9.14 0.94 8.22
N ILE A 243 10.41 1.17 8.55
CA ILE A 243 10.85 1.39 9.94
C ILE A 243 10.22 2.65 10.52
N SER A 244 10.19 3.73 9.74
CA SER A 244 9.53 4.98 10.13
C SER A 244 8.03 4.76 10.39
N GLU A 245 7.34 4.01 9.53
CA GLU A 245 5.92 3.68 9.73
C GLU A 245 5.68 2.93 11.04
N VAL A 246 6.48 1.90 11.33
CA VAL A 246 6.39 1.13 12.59
C VAL A 246 6.54 2.05 13.81
N ALA A 247 7.54 2.96 13.79
CA ALA A 247 7.76 3.90 14.87
C ALA A 247 6.56 4.84 15.08
N PHE A 248 6.01 5.38 13.98
CA PHE A 248 4.87 6.30 14.06
C PHE A 248 3.54 5.59 14.36
N PHE A 249 3.35 4.32 13.97
CA PHE A 249 2.21 3.53 14.45
C PHE A 249 2.23 3.34 15.96
N ALA A 250 3.41 3.08 16.55
CA ALA A 250 3.56 2.98 17.99
C ALA A 250 3.32 4.31 18.72
N LEU A 251 3.64 5.45 18.09
CA LEU A 251 3.44 6.79 18.63
C LEU A 251 2.03 7.35 18.39
N SER A 252 1.31 6.84 17.39
CA SER A 252 0.01 7.39 16.96
C SER A 252 -1.02 7.53 18.08
N PRO A 253 -1.15 6.62 19.07
CA PRO A 253 -2.12 6.81 20.17
C PRO A 253 -1.81 8.00 21.08
N ARG A 254 -0.53 8.42 21.13
CA ARG A 254 -0.11 9.60 21.91
C ARG A 254 -0.31 10.90 21.15
N LEU A 255 -0.18 10.87 19.81
CA LEU A 255 -0.30 12.04 18.94
C LEU A 255 -1.75 12.34 18.58
N LEU A 256 -2.55 11.29 18.38
CA LEU A 256 -3.95 11.39 18.01
C LEU A 256 -4.83 11.36 19.24
N ARG A 257 -5.32 12.53 19.64
CA ARG A 257 -6.29 12.72 20.72
C ARG A 257 -7.62 13.13 20.11
N ASN A 258 -8.73 12.79 20.76
CA ASN A 258 -10.06 13.19 20.32
C ASN A 258 -10.13 14.71 20.08
N GLY A 259 -10.66 15.10 18.92
CA GLY A 259 -10.82 16.50 18.52
C GLY A 259 -9.64 17.12 17.77
N ASN A 260 -8.48 16.46 17.69
CA ASN A 260 -7.32 17.02 16.95
C ASN A 260 -7.07 16.42 15.57
N GLU A 261 -7.95 15.53 15.08
CA GLU A 261 -7.75 14.74 13.86
C GLU A 261 -7.49 15.64 12.64
N ILE A 262 -8.30 16.67 12.43
CA ILE A 262 -8.10 17.61 11.30
C ILE A 262 -6.78 18.37 11.42
N LYS A 263 -6.36 18.74 12.63
CA LYS A 263 -5.06 19.38 12.85
C LYS A 263 -3.91 18.45 12.45
N MET A 264 -4.02 17.18 12.82
CA MET A 264 -3.02 16.16 12.45
C MET A 264 -3.02 15.86 10.95
N ILE A 265 -4.18 15.80 10.30
CA ILE A 265 -4.29 15.70 8.85
C ILE A 265 -3.63 16.92 8.17
N THR A 266 -3.86 18.12 8.69
CA THR A 266 -3.24 19.34 8.17
C THR A 266 -1.71 19.30 8.31
N LEU A 267 -1.21 18.92 9.49
CA LEU A 267 0.22 18.78 9.74
C LEU A 267 0.85 17.74 8.79
N ALA A 268 0.24 16.57 8.69
CA ALA A 268 0.73 15.51 7.80
C ALA A 268 0.74 15.96 6.34
N SER A 269 -0.30 16.68 5.88
CA SER A 269 -0.36 17.24 4.51
C SER A 269 0.72 18.29 4.25
N ALA A 270 1.02 19.14 5.23
CA ALA A 270 2.12 20.11 5.14
C ALA A 270 3.48 19.41 5.04
N ILE A 271 3.69 18.36 5.84
CA ILE A 271 4.93 17.59 5.82
C ILE A 271 5.06 16.79 4.51
N TYR A 272 3.95 16.28 3.93
CA TYR A 272 3.95 15.70 2.58
C TYR A 272 4.45 16.71 1.54
N ALA A 273 3.94 17.95 1.58
CA ALA A 273 4.35 19.01 0.66
C ALA A 273 5.86 19.31 0.77
N ILE A 274 6.36 19.46 2.01
CA ILE A 274 7.79 19.68 2.27
C ILE A 274 8.62 18.51 1.75
N ARG A 275 8.24 17.27 2.10
CA ARG A 275 8.96 16.07 1.67
C ARG A 275 9.08 15.97 0.15
N TYR A 276 7.97 16.12 -0.57
CA TYR A 276 7.99 16.02 -2.03
C TYR A 276 8.70 17.20 -2.69
N PHE A 277 8.58 18.39 -2.12
CA PHE A 277 9.37 19.53 -2.57
C PHE A 277 10.88 19.28 -2.42
N LEU A 278 11.33 18.75 -1.28
CA LEU A 278 12.73 18.39 -1.05
C LEU A 278 13.18 17.28 -2.00
N CYS A 279 12.36 16.24 -2.24
CA CYS A 279 12.67 15.21 -3.24
C CYS A 279 12.83 15.80 -4.64
N ALA A 280 12.07 16.83 -5.00
CA ALA A 280 12.17 17.49 -6.30
C ALA A 280 13.39 18.43 -6.41
N ALA A 281 13.79 19.06 -5.30
CA ALA A 281 14.83 20.08 -5.27
C ALA A 281 16.26 19.49 -5.29
N PHE A 282 16.42 18.25 -4.84
CA PHE A 282 17.72 17.62 -4.71
C PHE A 282 17.88 16.47 -5.71
N SER A 283 19.04 16.41 -6.37
CA SER A 283 19.38 15.36 -7.32
C SER A 283 20.21 14.22 -6.71
N ASP A 284 20.46 14.24 -5.41
CA ASP A 284 21.16 13.16 -4.71
C ASP A 284 20.20 12.03 -4.36
N PRO A 285 20.38 10.82 -4.93
CA PRO A 285 19.50 9.68 -4.64
C PRO A 285 19.53 9.26 -3.17
N MET A 286 20.66 9.45 -2.45
CA MET A 286 20.77 9.09 -1.06
C MET A 286 19.94 10.04 -0.17
N LEU A 287 19.86 11.31 -0.52
CA LEU A 287 18.99 12.26 0.17
C LEU A 287 17.51 11.89 -0.01
N VAL A 288 17.11 11.47 -1.23
CA VAL A 288 15.75 10.98 -1.49
C VAL A 288 15.46 9.75 -0.63
N VAL A 289 16.41 8.85 -0.44
CA VAL A 289 16.31 7.69 0.47
C VAL A 289 16.07 8.15 1.92
N PHE A 290 16.86 9.09 2.44
CA PHE A 290 16.69 9.61 3.80
C PHE A 290 15.37 10.34 4.01
N LEU A 291 14.87 11.05 3.01
CA LEU A 291 13.56 11.71 3.07
C LEU A 291 12.40 10.72 3.25
N GLN A 292 12.62 9.41 2.99
CA GLN A 292 11.61 8.38 3.30
C GLN A 292 11.39 8.18 4.81
N LEU A 293 12.29 8.65 5.69
CA LEU A 293 12.04 8.73 7.14
C LEU A 293 10.78 9.54 7.48
N MET A 294 10.40 10.49 6.62
CA MET A 294 9.17 11.27 6.81
C MET A 294 7.89 10.46 6.49
N GLN A 295 8.02 9.22 5.97
CA GLN A 295 6.88 8.37 5.60
C GLN A 295 5.96 8.10 6.80
N GLY A 296 6.52 7.81 7.96
CA GLY A 296 5.75 7.53 9.16
C GLY A 296 4.85 8.70 9.57
N ILE A 297 5.42 9.91 9.67
CA ILE A 297 4.60 11.08 10.04
C ILE A 297 3.63 11.49 8.94
N THR A 298 4.00 11.31 7.67
CA THR A 298 3.11 11.64 6.56
C THR A 298 1.98 10.62 6.42
N PHE A 299 2.30 9.36 6.14
CA PHE A 299 1.31 8.33 5.88
C PHE A 299 0.55 7.89 7.14
N VAL A 300 1.27 7.47 8.19
CA VAL A 300 0.64 6.86 9.36
C VAL A 300 -0.26 7.85 10.09
N ILE A 301 0.23 9.08 10.32
CA ILE A 301 -0.56 10.11 11.03
C ILE A 301 -1.75 10.53 10.17
N PHE A 302 -1.53 10.77 8.86
CA PHE A 302 -2.62 11.10 7.95
C PHE A 302 -3.72 10.02 7.93
N TYR A 303 -3.34 8.76 7.68
CA TYR A 303 -4.29 7.67 7.50
C TYR A 303 -5.03 7.33 8.79
N THR A 304 -4.32 7.26 9.93
CA THR A 304 -4.94 6.99 11.23
C THR A 304 -5.87 8.12 11.68
N ALA A 305 -5.45 9.39 11.50
CA ALA A 305 -6.30 10.54 11.76
C ALA A 305 -7.53 10.57 10.84
N SER A 306 -7.36 10.15 9.58
CA SER A 306 -8.45 10.05 8.61
C SER A 306 -9.50 9.01 9.04
N ILE A 307 -9.10 7.85 9.55
CA ILE A 307 -10.02 6.85 10.10
C ILE A 307 -10.81 7.43 11.29
N GLN A 308 -10.10 8.05 12.24
CA GLN A 308 -10.74 8.61 13.44
C GLN A 308 -11.70 9.76 13.08
N TYR A 309 -11.29 10.67 12.19
CA TYR A 309 -12.15 11.74 11.71
C TYR A 309 -13.40 11.21 10.99
N LEU A 310 -13.22 10.21 10.13
CA LEU A 310 -14.34 9.56 9.45
C LEU A 310 -15.33 8.99 10.46
N TYR A 311 -14.86 8.27 11.48
CA TYR A 311 -15.70 7.69 12.53
C TYR A 311 -16.46 8.73 13.35
N ARG A 312 -15.95 9.95 13.43
CA ARG A 312 -16.63 11.07 14.11
C ARG A 312 -17.77 11.68 13.29
N ILE A 313 -17.64 11.68 11.96
CA ILE A 313 -18.62 12.32 11.08
C ILE A 313 -19.71 11.40 10.54
N ILE A 314 -19.61 10.08 10.81
CA ILE A 314 -20.60 9.09 10.35
C ILE A 314 -21.24 8.34 11.51
N PRO A 315 -22.49 7.82 11.35
CA PRO A 315 -23.15 6.97 12.34
C PRO A 315 -22.34 5.70 12.63
N GLU A 316 -22.58 5.11 13.83
CA GLU A 316 -21.89 3.91 14.30
C GLU A 316 -22.05 2.73 13.36
N GLU A 317 -23.23 2.50 12.84
CA GLU A 317 -23.56 1.42 11.91
C GLU A 317 -22.82 1.51 10.57
N TRP A 318 -22.27 2.70 10.21
CA TRP A 318 -21.56 2.91 8.96
C TRP A 318 -20.04 2.87 9.09
N LYS A 319 -19.48 2.69 10.27
CA LYS A 319 -18.04 2.73 10.51
C LYS A 319 -17.28 1.68 9.67
N ALA A 320 -17.77 0.45 9.61
CA ALA A 320 -17.13 -0.60 8.80
C ALA A 320 -17.19 -0.29 7.30
N THR A 321 -18.34 0.17 6.79
CA THR A 321 -18.51 0.60 5.40
C THR A 321 -17.61 1.79 5.09
N GLY A 322 -17.57 2.78 5.97
CA GLY A 322 -16.76 3.97 5.83
C GLY A 322 -15.27 3.66 5.75
N GLN A 323 -14.77 2.77 6.58
CA GLN A 323 -13.37 2.35 6.55
C GLN A 323 -13.03 1.63 5.24
N THR A 324 -13.93 0.78 4.73
CA THR A 324 -13.75 0.10 3.45
C THR A 324 -13.70 1.11 2.30
N VAL A 325 -14.62 2.08 2.27
CA VAL A 325 -14.62 3.13 1.25
C VAL A 325 -13.38 4.00 1.33
N LEU A 326 -12.95 4.37 2.55
CA LEU A 326 -11.69 5.10 2.76
C LEU A 326 -10.50 4.33 2.17
N ALA A 327 -10.42 3.03 2.41
CA ALA A 327 -9.35 2.18 1.87
C ALA A 327 -9.40 2.12 0.33
N VAL A 328 -10.59 1.97 -0.27
CA VAL A 328 -10.76 1.99 -1.74
C VAL A 328 -10.34 3.33 -2.33
N ILE A 329 -10.69 4.45 -1.69
CA ILE A 329 -10.29 5.78 -2.15
C ILE A 329 -8.78 5.98 -1.97
N PHE A 330 -8.23 5.66 -0.79
CA PHE A 330 -6.83 5.89 -0.47
C PHE A 330 -5.87 4.99 -1.26
N PHE A 331 -6.15 3.69 -1.34
CA PHE A 331 -5.25 2.74 -1.98
C PHE A 331 -5.63 2.43 -3.43
N GLY A 332 -6.92 2.44 -3.76
CA GLY A 332 -7.44 2.06 -5.07
C GLY A 332 -7.52 3.24 -6.04
N ILE A 333 -8.49 4.14 -5.85
CA ILE A 333 -8.76 5.24 -6.78
C ILE A 333 -7.56 6.18 -6.92
N SER A 334 -6.94 6.57 -5.79
CA SER A 334 -5.75 7.41 -5.81
C SER A 334 -4.55 6.69 -6.43
N GLY A 335 -4.44 5.37 -6.26
CA GLY A 335 -3.43 4.56 -6.94
C GLY A 335 -3.59 4.57 -8.45
N ILE A 336 -4.83 4.44 -8.95
CA ILE A 336 -5.12 4.54 -10.38
C ILE A 336 -4.73 5.93 -10.92
N ILE A 337 -5.27 7.00 -10.30
CA ILE A 337 -5.01 8.38 -10.74
C ILE A 337 -3.52 8.71 -10.66
N GLY A 338 -2.88 8.36 -9.53
CA GLY A 338 -1.47 8.62 -9.27
C GLY A 338 -0.54 7.87 -10.23
N SER A 339 -0.86 6.62 -10.56
CA SER A 339 -0.03 5.83 -11.48
C SER A 339 -0.17 6.32 -12.92
N PHE A 340 -1.40 6.50 -13.43
CA PHE A 340 -1.61 7.01 -14.79
C PHE A 340 -1.05 8.43 -14.96
N GLY A 341 -1.48 9.37 -14.10
CA GLY A 341 -1.04 10.76 -14.17
C GLY A 341 0.45 10.91 -13.86
N GLY A 342 0.94 10.20 -12.86
CA GLY A 342 2.34 10.22 -12.47
C GLY A 342 3.26 9.66 -13.56
N GLY A 343 2.88 8.56 -14.20
CA GLY A 343 3.63 7.98 -15.32
C GLY A 343 3.72 8.93 -16.51
N TRP A 344 2.61 9.59 -16.83
CA TRP A 344 2.57 10.59 -17.90
C TRP A 344 3.46 11.81 -17.60
N VAL A 345 3.38 12.37 -16.39
CA VAL A 345 4.21 13.50 -15.95
C VAL A 345 5.69 13.10 -15.96
N PHE A 346 6.03 11.94 -15.42
CA PHE A 346 7.41 11.44 -15.38
C PHE A 346 7.99 11.28 -16.78
N GLN A 347 7.20 10.74 -17.73
CA GLN A 347 7.62 10.52 -19.12
C GLN A 347 7.95 11.82 -19.85
N HIS A 348 7.12 12.88 -19.65
CA HIS A 348 7.23 14.10 -20.45
C HIS A 348 8.08 15.18 -19.79
N TRP A 349 8.10 15.23 -18.45
CA TRP A 349 8.75 16.31 -17.71
C TRP A 349 9.81 15.82 -16.72
N GLY A 350 9.99 14.50 -16.60
CA GLY A 350 10.98 13.88 -15.71
C GLY A 350 10.52 13.71 -14.26
N GLY A 351 11.35 13.01 -13.48
CA GLY A 351 11.02 12.64 -12.11
C GLY A 351 10.95 13.85 -11.16
N ALA A 352 11.83 14.84 -11.30
CA ALA A 352 11.78 16.05 -10.47
C ALA A 352 10.45 16.81 -10.66
N ALA A 353 9.97 16.95 -11.90
CA ALA A 353 8.67 17.56 -12.17
C ALA A 353 7.50 16.76 -11.58
N LEU A 354 7.58 15.41 -11.60
CA LEU A 354 6.60 14.57 -10.92
C LEU A 354 6.52 14.92 -9.42
N TYR A 355 7.65 15.00 -8.73
CA TYR A 355 7.68 15.34 -7.31
C TYR A 355 7.24 16.78 -7.03
N GLN A 356 7.47 17.74 -7.97
CA GLN A 356 6.89 19.09 -7.89
C GLN A 356 5.36 19.06 -7.95
N VAL A 357 4.78 18.31 -8.90
CA VAL A 357 3.32 18.13 -8.99
C VAL A 357 2.76 17.50 -7.72
N MET A 358 3.43 16.49 -7.17
CA MET A 358 3.04 15.86 -5.90
C MET A 358 3.10 16.85 -4.73
N ALA A 359 4.13 17.72 -4.67
CA ALA A 359 4.23 18.78 -3.67
C ALA A 359 3.07 19.77 -3.79
N VAL A 360 2.74 20.23 -5.00
CA VAL A 360 1.60 21.14 -5.26
C VAL A 360 0.29 20.49 -4.83
N CYS A 361 0.02 19.24 -5.20
CA CYS A 361 -1.17 18.52 -4.76
C CYS A 361 -1.26 18.44 -3.21
N SER A 362 -0.12 18.19 -2.54
CA SER A 362 -0.06 18.14 -1.08
C SER A 362 -0.30 19.52 -0.44
N VAL A 363 0.20 20.61 -1.04
CA VAL A 363 -0.12 21.99 -0.62
C VAL A 363 -1.62 22.25 -0.74
N LEU A 364 -2.24 21.89 -1.86
CA LEU A 364 -3.69 22.01 -2.04
C LEU A 364 -4.46 21.21 -0.98
N GLY A 365 -4.01 20.00 -0.67
CA GLY A 365 -4.54 19.19 0.43
C GLY A 365 -4.41 19.86 1.79
N CYS A 366 -3.27 20.48 2.08
CA CYS A 366 -3.02 21.23 3.31
C CYS A 366 -3.96 22.45 3.40
N LEU A 367 -4.05 23.27 2.35
CA LEU A 367 -4.92 24.45 2.31
C LEU A 367 -6.40 24.06 2.48
N TYR A 368 -6.81 22.97 1.81
CA TYR A 368 -8.16 22.46 1.91
C TYR A 368 -8.48 21.94 3.32
N SER A 369 -7.53 21.26 3.98
CA SER A 369 -7.70 20.80 5.35
C SER A 369 -7.81 21.97 6.35
N VAL A 370 -7.03 23.05 6.17
CA VAL A 370 -7.15 24.28 6.97
C VAL A 370 -8.54 24.92 6.79
N MET A 371 -9.05 24.92 5.55
CA MET A 371 -10.40 25.43 5.29
C MET A 371 -11.48 24.59 5.99
N LEU A 372 -11.35 23.27 5.98
CA LEU A 372 -12.28 22.39 6.69
C LEU A 372 -12.16 22.56 8.21
N TRP A 373 -10.94 22.74 8.73
CA TRP A 373 -10.73 22.97 10.15
C TRP A 373 -11.41 24.28 10.63
N LYS A 374 -11.26 25.37 9.89
CA LYS A 374 -11.92 26.66 10.22
C LYS A 374 -13.45 26.61 10.16
N ARG A 375 -14.02 25.66 9.43
CA ARG A 375 -15.47 25.46 9.32
C ARG A 375 -16.05 24.53 10.39
N GLN A 376 -15.22 23.88 11.20
CA GLN A 376 -15.73 23.15 12.35
C GLN A 376 -16.22 24.17 13.40
N PRO A 377 -17.44 24.01 13.97
CA PRO A 377 -17.85 24.82 15.10
C PRO A 377 -16.78 24.68 16.19
N SER A 378 -16.34 25.80 16.74
CA SER A 378 -15.46 25.80 17.91
C SER A 378 -16.15 24.97 19.00
N GLU A 379 -15.59 23.82 19.37
CA GLU A 379 -15.98 23.09 20.59
C GLU A 379 -15.58 23.96 21.79
N GLY A 380 -16.39 24.97 22.04
CA GLY A 380 -16.29 25.86 23.19
C GLY A 380 -17.67 26.19 23.65
N THR A 381 -18.05 25.70 24.84
CA THR A 381 -19.28 25.93 25.60
C THR A 381 -20.45 24.96 25.31
N GLN A 382 -20.33 23.73 25.77
CA GLN A 382 -21.42 23.07 26.53
C GLN A 382 -20.81 22.27 27.68
#